data_44ed1f821269f58b0d552f6c8ecceed1
#
_entry.id   44ed1f821269f58b0d552f6c8ecceed1
#
_cell.length_a   1.000
_cell.length_b   1.000
_cell.length_c   1.000
_cell.angle_alpha   90.00
_cell.angle_beta   90.00
_cell.angle_gamma   90.00
#
_symmetry.space_group_name_H-M   'P 1'
#
loop_
_entity.id
_entity.type
_entity.pdbx_description
1 polymer ?
#
loop_
_entity_poly.entity_id
_entity_poly.type
_entity_poly.pdbx_seq_one_letter_code
_entity_poly.pdbx_strand_id
1 'polypeptide(L)' 'METPVEQAERRVASAKEIIVTQRWIVDRMRTKGRDSKTAEALLVQFKASLVVFEADLAELKRKSWLQLGA' A
#
# COMPACT_ATOMS: atom_id res chain seq x y z
N MET A 1 13.47 -14.32 12.72
CA MET A 1 13.16 -12.91 12.99
C MET A 1 13.09 -12.15 11.67
N GLU A 2 12.08 -11.31 11.52
CA GLU A 2 11.85 -10.56 10.28
C GLU A 2 12.85 -9.40 10.16
N THR A 3 13.46 -9.24 8.99
CA THR A 3 14.34 -8.10 8.72
C THR A 3 13.52 -6.83 8.47
N PRO A 4 14.14 -5.63 8.58
CA PRO A 4 13.43 -4.39 8.21
C PRO A 4 12.93 -4.40 6.75
N VAL A 5 13.68 -4.97 5.81
CA VAL A 5 13.24 -5.10 4.41
C VAL A 5 12.03 -6.02 4.31
N GLU A 6 12.05 -7.17 4.95
CA GLU A 6 10.93 -8.11 4.95
C GLU A 6 9.66 -7.48 5.55
N GLN A 7 9.81 -6.73 6.64
CA GLN A 7 8.70 -6.01 7.26
C GLN A 7 8.11 -4.97 6.29
N ALA A 8 8.97 -4.22 5.61
CA ALA A 8 8.53 -3.22 4.64
C ALA A 8 7.83 -3.87 3.43
N GLU A 9 8.34 -5.01 2.96
CA GLU A 9 7.71 -5.78 1.89
C GLU A 9 6.31 -6.25 2.28
N ARG A 10 6.15 -6.70 3.52
CA ARG A 10 4.85 -7.12 4.04
C ARG A 10 3.87 -5.95 4.10
N ARG A 11 4.33 -4.76 4.50
CA ARG A 11 3.49 -3.55 4.53
C ARG A 11 3.01 -3.17 3.14
N VAL A 12 3.90 -3.23 2.15
CA VAL A 12 3.54 -2.97 0.75
C VAL A 12 2.49 -3.98 0.27
N ALA A 13 2.71 -5.26 0.52
CA ALA A 13 1.76 -6.31 0.12
C ALA A 13 0.39 -6.11 0.76
N SER A 14 0.35 -5.81 2.07
CA SER A 14 -0.90 -5.56 2.79
C SER A 14 -1.63 -4.32 2.26
N ALA A 15 -0.89 -3.26 1.96
CA ALA A 15 -1.47 -2.04 1.39
C ALA A 15 -2.10 -2.30 0.02
N LYS A 16 -1.46 -3.11 -0.82
CA LYS A 16 -2.01 -3.49 -2.12
C LYS A 16 -3.31 -4.28 -1.99
N GLU A 17 -3.38 -5.20 -1.04
CA GLU A 17 -4.59 -5.97 -0.77
C GLU A 17 -5.74 -5.08 -0.29
N ILE A 18 -5.43 -4.13 0.60
CA ILE A 18 -6.42 -3.16 1.09
C ILE A 18 -6.97 -2.33 -0.06
N ILE A 19 -6.11 -1.90 -0.98
CA ILE A 19 -6.52 -1.11 -2.15
C ILE A 19 -7.45 -1.92 -3.05
N VAL A 20 -7.12 -3.17 -3.31
CA VAL A 20 -7.99 -4.05 -4.13
C VAL A 20 -9.37 -4.18 -3.49
N THR A 21 -9.43 -4.43 -2.19
CA THR A 21 -10.68 -4.54 -1.46
C THR A 21 -11.47 -3.23 -1.51
N GLN A 22 -10.79 -2.11 -1.33
CA GLN A 22 -11.45 -0.80 -1.32
C GLN A 22 -12.00 -0.43 -2.70
N ARG A 23 -11.27 -0.76 -3.77
CA ARG A 23 -11.78 -0.56 -5.15
C ARG A 23 -13.05 -1.35 -5.39
N TRP A 24 -13.08 -2.60 -4.93
CA TRP A 24 -14.25 -3.45 -5.05
C TRP A 24 -15.45 -2.85 -4.31
N ILE A 25 -15.22 -2.29 -3.11
CA ILE A 25 -16.26 -1.62 -2.33
C ILE A 25 -16.81 -0.42 -3.08
N VAL A 26 -15.93 0.44 -3.62
CA VAL A 26 -16.33 1.61 -4.40
C VAL A 26 -17.17 1.21 -5.62
N ASP A 27 -16.69 0.24 -6.38
CA ASP A 27 -17.38 -0.23 -7.58
C ASP A 27 -18.75 -0.79 -7.24
N ARG A 28 -18.83 -1.55 -6.16
CA ARG A 28 -20.10 -2.14 -5.72
C ARG A 28 -21.11 -1.08 -5.28
N MET A 29 -20.65 -0.06 -4.56
CA MET A 29 -21.50 1.06 -4.16
C MET A 29 -22.04 1.82 -5.37
N ARG A 30 -21.19 2.10 -6.34
CA ARG A 30 -21.58 2.76 -7.60
C ARG A 30 -22.61 1.95 -8.37
N THR A 31 -22.39 0.64 -8.51
CA THR A 31 -23.30 -0.27 -9.20
C THR A 31 -24.68 -0.28 -8.56
N LYS A 32 -24.73 -0.16 -7.22
CA LYS A 32 -26.01 -0.13 -6.46
C LYS A 32 -26.61 1.26 -6.33
N GLY A 33 -26.02 2.27 -6.97
CA GLY A 33 -26.50 3.65 -6.90
C GLY A 33 -26.32 4.30 -5.52
N ARG A 34 -25.41 3.79 -4.70
CA ARG A 34 -25.12 4.36 -3.37
C ARG A 34 -24.08 5.45 -3.48
N ASP A 35 -24.09 6.38 -2.51
CA ASP A 35 -23.06 7.42 -2.41
C ASP A 35 -21.72 6.80 -2.02
N SER A 36 -20.76 6.86 -2.94
CA SER A 36 -19.43 6.26 -2.76
C SER A 36 -18.36 7.28 -2.36
N LYS A 37 -18.72 8.52 -2.05
CA LYS A 37 -17.74 9.59 -1.80
C LYS A 37 -16.76 9.24 -0.69
N THR A 38 -17.25 8.77 0.45
CA THR A 38 -16.39 8.40 1.58
C THR A 38 -15.48 7.22 1.23
N ALA A 39 -16.03 6.22 0.55
CA ALA A 39 -15.26 5.07 0.12
C ALA A 39 -14.17 5.45 -0.88
N GLU A 40 -14.46 6.38 -1.80
CA GLU A 40 -13.49 6.91 -2.74
C GLU A 40 -12.38 7.71 -2.05
N ALA A 41 -12.73 8.51 -1.04
CA ALA A 41 -11.76 9.26 -0.24
C ALA A 41 -10.80 8.31 0.48
N LEU A 42 -11.30 7.22 1.04
CA LEU A 42 -10.47 6.20 1.67
C LEU A 42 -9.54 5.54 0.66
N LEU A 43 -10.03 5.26 -0.55
CA LEU A 43 -9.20 4.68 -1.60
C LEU A 43 -8.02 5.60 -1.94
N VAL A 44 -8.26 6.90 -2.05
CA VAL A 44 -7.20 7.90 -2.29
C VAL A 44 -6.15 7.85 -1.17
N GLN A 45 -6.59 7.80 0.09
CA GLN A 45 -5.69 7.73 1.24
C GLN A 45 -4.86 6.45 1.25
N PHE A 46 -5.48 5.32 0.93
CA PHE A 46 -4.77 4.04 0.87
C PHE A 46 -3.71 4.02 -0.24
N LYS A 47 -4.03 4.62 -1.40
CA LYS A 47 -3.06 4.75 -2.49
C LYS A 47 -1.88 5.65 -2.09
N ALA A 48 -2.14 6.74 -1.39
CA ALA A 48 -1.08 7.62 -0.88
C ALA A 48 -0.18 6.89 0.12
N SER A 49 -0.77 6.08 1.01
CA SER A 49 0.00 5.27 1.95
C SER A 49 0.89 4.26 1.25
N LEU A 50 0.39 3.64 0.18
CA LEU A 50 1.19 2.68 -0.61
C LEU A 50 2.42 3.36 -1.21
N VAL A 51 2.27 4.57 -1.73
CA VAL A 51 3.40 5.33 -2.29
C VAL A 51 4.50 5.53 -1.23
N VAL A 52 4.09 5.90 0.00
CA VAL A 52 5.03 6.07 1.12
C VAL A 52 5.71 4.74 1.47
N PHE A 53 4.94 3.67 1.58
CA PHE A 53 5.49 2.34 1.91
C PHE A 53 6.46 1.84 0.83
N GLU A 54 6.15 2.08 -0.43
CA GLU A 54 7.05 1.69 -1.54
C GLU A 54 8.34 2.50 -1.52
N ALA A 55 8.27 3.80 -1.21
CA ALA A 55 9.44 4.65 -1.07
C ALA A 55 10.32 4.18 0.11
N ASP A 56 9.71 3.85 1.25
CA ASP A 56 10.42 3.33 2.42
C ASP A 56 11.11 2.00 2.09
N LEU A 57 10.42 1.12 1.39
CA LEU A 57 10.99 -0.17 0.98
C LEU A 57 12.19 0.03 0.06
N ALA A 58 12.07 0.91 -0.92
CA ALA A 58 13.16 1.22 -1.85
C ALA A 58 14.38 1.74 -1.10
N GLU A 59 14.17 2.64 -0.12
CA GLU A 59 15.26 3.20 0.67
C GLU A 59 15.93 2.13 1.54
N LEU A 60 15.16 1.25 2.16
CA LEU A 60 15.70 0.15 2.96
C LEU A 60 16.50 -0.83 2.13
N LYS A 61 16.03 -1.15 0.92
CA LYS A 61 16.76 -2.01 -0.01
C LYS A 61 18.07 -1.37 -0.44
N ARG A 62 18.06 -0.08 -0.73
CA ARG A 62 19.25 0.66 -1.11
C ARG A 62 20.29 0.63 0.01
N LYS A 63 19.88 0.87 1.25
CA LYS A 63 20.79 0.83 2.42
C LYS A 63 21.35 -0.57 2.65
N SER A 64 20.51 -1.58 2.53
CA SER A 64 20.93 -2.99 2.66
C SER A 64 21.94 -3.37 1.60
N TRP A 65 21.72 -2.98 0.36
CA TRP A 65 22.62 -3.20 -0.76
C TRP A 65 23.99 -2.54 -0.51
N LEU A 66 23.99 -1.28 -0.05
CA LEU A 66 25.23 -0.54 0.24
C LEU A 66 26.05 -1.21 1.37
N GLN A 67 25.38 -1.74 2.38
CA GLN A 67 26.05 -2.47 3.45
C GLN A 67 26.69 -3.76 2.96
N LEU A 68 26.03 -4.46 2.07
CA LEU A 68 26.57 -5.70 1.50
C LEU A 68 27.71 -5.45 0.54
N GLY A 69 27.73 -4.31 -0.12
CA GLY A 69 28.74 -3.93 -1.07
C GLY A 69 30.01 -3.34 -0.47
N ALA A 70 29.99 -3.11 0.82
CA ALA A 70 31.13 -2.48 1.52
C ALA A 70 32.26 -3.49 1.85
#